data_dea7d01c2fdc923d623b36ec488fd5ec
#
_entry.id   dea7d01c2fdc923d623b36ec488fd5ec
#
_cell.length_a   1.000
_cell.length_b   1.000
_cell.length_c   1.000
_cell.angle_alpha   90.00
_cell.angle_beta   90.00
_cell.angle_gamma   90.00
#
_symmetry.space_group_name_H-M   'P 1'
#
loop_
_entity.id
_entity.type
_entity.pdbx_description
1 polymer ?
#
loop_
_entity_poly.entity_id
_entity_poly.type
_entity_poly.pdbx_seq_one_letter_code
_entity_poly.pdbx_strand_id
1 'polypeptide(L)'
;MPITVDACAAQHQGDRKEQQDRLAILPHVHQRGVALAVVADGMGGHTGGALAAEQVVHTAKTSFECFSPTVEMARILLENSMLEAHLMIKASRFMNEKDPHSTAVMLLLQPGKATWAHCGDSRLYRFRDGEPIFRSVDHSYVEHLIATG
;
A
#
# COMPACT_ATOMS: atom_id res chain seq x y z
N MET A 1 -14.82 4.07 -25.31
CA MET A 1 -13.44 3.58 -25.49
C MET A 1 -13.00 2.81 -24.25
N PRO A 2 -12.29 1.72 -24.41
CA PRO A 2 -11.73 1.05 -23.24
C PRO A 2 -10.71 1.97 -22.57
N ILE A 3 -10.79 2.11 -21.26
CA ILE A 3 -9.79 2.83 -20.46
C ILE A 3 -8.54 1.96 -20.41
N THR A 4 -7.42 2.50 -20.86
CA THR A 4 -6.10 1.89 -20.67
C THR A 4 -5.43 2.44 -19.43
N VAL A 5 -4.73 1.61 -18.69
CA VAL A 5 -3.97 1.99 -17.54
C VAL A 5 -2.48 1.79 -17.85
N ASP A 6 -1.74 2.89 -17.84
CA ASP A 6 -0.28 2.86 -17.86
C ASP A 6 0.24 3.09 -16.45
N ALA A 7 1.18 2.27 -16.02
CA ALA A 7 1.74 2.36 -14.69
C ALA A 7 3.26 2.21 -14.72
N CYS A 8 3.93 3.01 -13.91
CA CYS A 8 5.36 2.89 -13.70
C CYS A 8 5.68 3.03 -12.21
N ALA A 9 6.83 2.53 -11.82
CA ALA A 9 7.32 2.62 -10.45
C ALA A 9 8.79 3.04 -10.46
N ALA A 10 9.17 3.79 -9.46
CA ALA A 10 10.56 4.16 -9.20
C ALA A 10 10.85 4.08 -7.71
N GLN A 11 12.08 3.74 -7.38
CA GLN A 11 12.56 3.61 -6.03
C GLN A 11 14.02 4.06 -5.95
N HIS A 12 14.39 4.72 -4.86
CA HIS A 12 15.75 5.18 -4.64
C HIS A 12 16.15 5.03 -3.18
N GLN A 13 17.28 4.42 -2.92
CA GLN A 13 17.76 4.15 -1.56
C GLN A 13 18.30 5.39 -0.85
N GLY A 14 18.78 6.40 -1.60
CA GLY A 14 19.44 7.58 -1.04
C GLY A 14 20.72 7.20 -0.28
N ASP A 15 20.97 7.89 0.82
CA ASP A 15 22.14 7.65 1.69
C ASP A 15 21.86 6.60 2.79
N ARG A 16 20.77 5.88 2.68
CA ARG A 16 20.43 4.80 3.62
C ARG A 16 21.28 3.57 3.37
N LYS A 17 21.59 2.83 4.44
CA LYS A 17 22.34 1.57 4.34
C LYS A 17 21.53 0.45 3.68
N GLU A 18 20.21 0.48 3.87
CA GLU A 18 19.26 -0.49 3.34
C GLU A 18 18.04 0.20 2.76
N GLN A 19 17.49 -0.37 1.68
CA GLN A 19 16.19 0.00 1.17
C GLN A 19 15.10 -0.75 1.94
N GLN A 20 14.30 -0.01 2.72
CA GLN A 20 13.23 -0.57 3.54
C GLN A 20 11.84 -0.38 2.93
N ASP A 21 11.73 0.42 1.87
CA ASP A 21 10.49 0.52 1.12
C ASP A 21 10.28 -0.70 0.24
N ARG A 22 9.03 -1.02 -0.01
CA ARG A 22 8.60 -2.02 -0.99
C ARG A 22 7.42 -1.50 -1.78
N LEU A 23 7.35 -1.93 -3.02
CA LEU A 23 6.24 -1.57 -3.90
C LEU A 23 5.91 -2.71 -4.86
N ALA A 24 4.68 -2.74 -5.34
CA ALA A 24 4.27 -3.64 -6.41
C ALA A 24 3.17 -2.99 -7.25
N ILE A 25 3.16 -3.31 -8.54
CA ILE A 25 2.07 -3.03 -9.47
C ILE A 25 1.65 -4.37 -10.06
N LEU A 26 0.43 -4.79 -9.78
CA LEU A 26 -0.07 -6.12 -10.05
C LEU A 26 -1.29 -6.02 -10.98
N PRO A 27 -1.15 -6.34 -12.28
CA PRO A 27 -2.31 -6.49 -13.14
C PRO A 27 -3.08 -7.77 -12.77
N HIS A 28 -4.40 -7.73 -12.86
CA HIS A 28 -5.23 -8.91 -12.61
C HIS A 28 -5.11 -9.92 -13.77
N VAL A 29 -4.89 -11.19 -13.44
CA VAL A 29 -4.57 -12.23 -14.44
C VAL A 29 -5.72 -12.46 -15.45
N HIS A 30 -6.98 -12.37 -14.98
CA HIS A 30 -8.15 -12.71 -15.78
C HIS A 30 -9.02 -11.51 -16.15
N GLN A 31 -8.79 -10.34 -15.58
CA GLN A 31 -9.67 -9.18 -15.76
C GLN A 31 -8.89 -7.97 -16.28
N ARG A 32 -9.07 -7.64 -17.55
CA ARG A 32 -8.47 -6.44 -18.14
C ARG A 32 -8.96 -5.17 -17.45
N GLY A 33 -8.05 -4.23 -17.25
CA GLY A 33 -8.37 -2.95 -16.60
C GLY A 33 -8.52 -3.04 -15.07
N VAL A 34 -8.21 -4.20 -14.48
CA VAL A 34 -8.12 -4.36 -13.03
C VAL A 34 -6.66 -4.49 -12.63
N ALA A 35 -6.21 -3.68 -11.68
CA ALA A 35 -4.84 -3.70 -11.17
C ALA A 35 -4.78 -3.22 -9.72
N LEU A 36 -3.86 -3.79 -8.95
CA LEU A 36 -3.54 -3.35 -7.60
C LEU A 36 -2.14 -2.73 -7.58
N ALA A 37 -2.02 -1.52 -7.05
CA ALA A 37 -0.75 -0.91 -6.72
C ALA A 37 -0.58 -0.84 -5.20
N VAL A 38 0.63 -1.16 -4.72
CA VAL A 38 0.96 -1.17 -3.29
C VAL A 38 2.28 -0.45 -3.08
N VAL A 39 2.33 0.40 -2.06
CA VAL A 39 3.55 1.04 -1.55
C VAL A 39 3.59 0.86 -0.04
N ALA A 40 4.73 0.46 0.48
CA ALA A 40 4.98 0.24 1.89
C ALA A 40 6.35 0.80 2.28
N ASP A 41 6.38 1.68 3.27
CA ASP A 41 7.60 2.24 3.88
C ASP A 41 7.85 1.57 5.22
N GLY A 42 8.92 0.78 5.29
CA GLY A 42 9.26 -0.02 6.44
C GLY A 42 10.08 0.74 7.48
N MET A 43 9.73 0.58 8.75
CA MET A 43 10.43 1.13 9.90
C MET A 43 10.71 0.03 10.94
N GLY A 44 11.83 0.13 11.65
CA GLY A 44 12.09 -0.84 12.74
C GLY A 44 13.50 -1.37 12.81
N GLY A 45 14.50 -0.52 12.60
CA GLY A 45 15.94 -0.80 12.77
C GLY A 45 16.47 -2.01 11.96
N HIS A 46 17.63 -1.87 11.35
CA HIS A 46 18.25 -2.90 10.50
C HIS A 46 17.25 -3.54 9.52
N THR A 47 17.10 -4.85 9.54
CA THR A 47 16.26 -5.60 8.59
C THR A 47 14.76 -5.63 8.94
N GLY A 48 14.35 -5.13 10.11
CA GLY A 48 12.95 -5.24 10.57
C GLY A 48 11.95 -4.48 9.71
N GLY A 49 12.31 -3.24 9.32
CA GLY A 49 11.46 -2.42 8.45
C GLY A 49 11.27 -3.01 7.06
N ALA A 50 12.36 -3.49 6.45
CA ALA A 50 12.30 -4.13 5.13
C ALA A 50 11.39 -5.38 5.13
N LEU A 51 11.47 -6.20 6.18
CA LEU A 51 10.60 -7.38 6.33
C LEU A 51 9.13 -6.98 6.54
N ALA A 52 8.88 -5.92 7.32
CA ALA A 52 7.52 -5.43 7.51
C ALA A 52 6.89 -4.91 6.21
N ALA A 53 7.63 -4.09 5.45
CA ALA A 53 7.17 -3.61 4.16
C ALA A 53 6.96 -4.74 3.15
N GLU A 54 7.84 -5.73 3.13
CA GLU A 54 7.71 -6.91 2.30
C GLU A 54 6.46 -7.74 2.67
N GLN A 55 6.16 -7.86 3.96
CA GLN A 55 4.95 -8.53 4.43
C GLN A 55 3.69 -7.82 3.94
N VAL A 56 3.66 -6.47 3.96
CA VAL A 56 2.52 -5.70 3.41
C VAL A 56 2.31 -6.04 1.93
N VAL A 57 3.37 -5.97 1.12
CA VAL A 57 3.29 -6.24 -0.32
C VAL A 57 2.92 -7.70 -0.59
N HIS A 58 3.51 -8.63 0.14
CA HIS A 58 3.21 -10.06 -0.01
C HIS A 58 1.74 -10.38 0.30
N THR A 59 1.22 -9.89 1.41
CA THR A 59 -0.18 -10.09 1.80
C THR A 59 -1.13 -9.49 0.77
N ALA A 60 -0.89 -8.26 0.34
CA ALA A 60 -1.69 -7.60 -0.68
C ALA A 60 -1.70 -8.39 -2.00
N LYS A 61 -0.55 -8.90 -2.43
CA LYS A 61 -0.42 -9.74 -3.61
C LYS A 61 -1.23 -11.03 -3.48
N THR A 62 -1.06 -11.77 -2.40
CA THR A 62 -1.76 -13.05 -2.18
C THR A 62 -3.27 -12.84 -2.14
N SER A 63 -3.75 -11.83 -1.43
CA SER A 63 -5.18 -11.50 -1.38
C SER A 63 -5.72 -11.10 -2.77
N PHE A 64 -4.94 -10.34 -3.54
CA PHE A 64 -5.34 -9.91 -4.88
C PHE A 64 -5.34 -11.04 -5.91
N GLU A 65 -4.44 -12.01 -5.80
CA GLU A 65 -4.43 -13.20 -6.66
C GLU A 65 -5.70 -14.05 -6.52
N CYS A 66 -6.31 -14.04 -5.33
CA CYS A 66 -7.57 -14.72 -5.06
C CYS A 66 -8.81 -13.85 -5.29
N PHE A 67 -8.63 -12.56 -5.54
CA PHE A 67 -9.71 -11.58 -5.68
C PHE A 67 -10.54 -11.82 -6.94
N SER A 68 -11.86 -11.86 -6.80
CA SER A 68 -12.80 -11.92 -7.91
C SER A 68 -13.55 -10.58 -8.08
N PRO A 69 -13.15 -9.72 -9.03
CA PRO A 69 -13.73 -8.39 -9.20
C PRO A 69 -15.22 -8.35 -9.47
N THR A 70 -15.79 -9.46 -9.92
CA THR A 70 -17.22 -9.59 -10.24
C THR A 70 -18.07 -10.01 -9.05
N VAL A 71 -17.46 -10.56 -8.00
CA VAL A 71 -18.14 -11.12 -6.84
C VAL A 71 -17.80 -10.36 -5.56
N GLU A 72 -16.55 -9.93 -5.42
CA GLU A 72 -16.03 -9.34 -4.21
C GLU A 72 -15.98 -7.82 -4.28
N MET A 73 -16.22 -7.18 -3.15
CA MET A 73 -16.09 -5.72 -3.03
C MET A 73 -14.63 -5.32 -2.89
N ALA A 74 -14.19 -4.34 -3.68
CA ALA A 74 -12.86 -3.73 -3.59
C ALA A 74 -12.48 -3.31 -2.16
N ARG A 75 -13.43 -2.74 -1.43
CA ARG A 75 -13.25 -2.32 -0.04
C ARG A 75 -12.86 -3.49 0.86
N ILE A 76 -13.55 -4.62 0.74
CA ILE A 76 -13.31 -5.81 1.56
C ILE A 76 -11.91 -6.38 1.28
N LEU A 77 -11.49 -6.44 0.02
CA LEU A 77 -10.14 -6.84 -0.35
C LEU A 77 -9.10 -5.97 0.37
N LEU A 78 -9.23 -4.63 0.28
CA LEU A 78 -8.24 -3.71 0.84
C LEU A 78 -8.22 -3.75 2.38
N GLU A 79 -9.38 -3.77 3.02
CA GLU A 79 -9.50 -3.86 4.48
C GLU A 79 -8.89 -5.16 5.01
N ASN A 80 -9.22 -6.30 4.40
CA ASN A 80 -8.68 -7.60 4.80
C ASN A 80 -7.16 -7.68 4.58
N SER A 81 -6.65 -7.18 3.44
CA SER A 81 -5.22 -7.15 3.17
C SER A 81 -4.46 -6.32 4.21
N MET A 82 -5.00 -5.15 4.59
CA MET A 82 -4.40 -4.30 5.64
C MET A 82 -4.40 -5.00 7.00
N LEU A 83 -5.53 -5.59 7.39
CA LEU A 83 -5.67 -6.28 8.67
C LEU A 83 -4.77 -7.50 8.76
N GLU A 84 -4.73 -8.32 7.72
CA GLU A 84 -3.90 -9.51 7.67
C GLU A 84 -2.41 -9.14 7.74
N ALA A 85 -1.96 -8.14 6.95
CA ALA A 85 -0.58 -7.65 7.01
C ALA A 85 -0.23 -7.17 8.42
N HIS A 86 -1.13 -6.42 9.08
CA HIS A 86 -0.93 -5.96 10.45
C HIS A 86 -0.76 -7.14 11.43
N LEU A 87 -1.63 -8.15 11.34
CA LEU A 87 -1.56 -9.33 12.21
C LEU A 87 -0.27 -10.13 12.01
N MET A 88 0.18 -10.28 10.76
CA MET A 88 1.43 -10.98 10.45
C MET A 88 2.66 -10.22 10.95
N ILE A 89 2.71 -8.90 10.77
CA ILE A 89 3.80 -8.06 11.30
C ILE A 89 3.79 -8.11 12.83
N LYS A 90 2.63 -8.01 13.47
CA LYS A 90 2.49 -8.10 14.91
C LYS A 90 2.95 -9.47 15.46
N ALA A 91 2.60 -10.55 14.78
CA ALA A 91 3.04 -11.89 15.15
C ALA A 91 4.56 -12.04 15.03
N SER A 92 5.21 -11.44 14.03
CA SER A 92 6.65 -11.52 13.85
C SER A 92 7.45 -10.84 14.97
N ARG A 93 6.86 -9.89 15.71
CA ARG A 93 7.49 -9.24 16.88
C ARG A 93 7.82 -10.23 18.00
N PHE A 94 7.01 -11.27 18.17
CA PHE A 94 7.27 -12.30 19.19
C PHE A 94 8.45 -13.20 18.86
N MET A 95 8.83 -13.26 17.57
CA MET A 95 9.92 -14.12 17.08
C MET A 95 11.24 -13.36 16.94
N ASN A 96 11.21 -12.04 16.94
CA ASN A 96 12.37 -11.18 16.76
C ASN A 96 12.39 -10.08 17.81
N GLU A 97 13.55 -9.75 18.37
CA GLU A 97 13.75 -8.62 19.31
C GLU A 97 13.55 -7.25 18.64
N LYS A 98 13.18 -7.23 17.38
CA LYS A 98 12.96 -6.03 16.55
C LYS A 98 11.49 -5.63 16.62
N ASP A 99 11.23 -4.34 16.54
CA ASP A 99 9.89 -3.77 16.49
C ASP A 99 9.55 -3.34 15.04
N PRO A 100 9.18 -4.31 14.17
CA PRO A 100 8.93 -4.05 12.76
C PRO A 100 7.62 -3.30 12.58
N HIS A 101 7.66 -2.22 11.80
CA HIS A 101 6.50 -1.43 11.40
C HIS A 101 6.56 -1.15 9.90
N SER A 102 5.44 -0.86 9.30
CA SER A 102 5.36 -0.38 7.93
C SER A 102 4.14 0.51 7.75
N THR A 103 4.27 1.53 6.91
CA THR A 103 3.13 2.17 6.29
C THR A 103 2.53 1.24 5.25
N ALA A 104 1.33 1.55 4.78
CA ALA A 104 0.75 0.89 3.62
C ALA A 104 -0.14 1.87 2.85
N VAL A 105 0.02 1.90 1.53
CA VAL A 105 -0.91 2.52 0.58
C VAL A 105 -1.26 1.47 -0.45
N MET A 106 -2.53 1.18 -0.59
CA MET A 106 -3.05 0.22 -1.58
C MET A 106 -4.09 0.90 -2.45
N LEU A 107 -3.94 0.81 -3.76
CA LEU A 107 -4.85 1.36 -4.77
C LEU A 107 -5.33 0.26 -5.69
N LEU A 108 -6.62 -0.06 -5.65
CA LEU A 108 -7.28 -0.95 -6.59
C LEU A 108 -7.94 -0.13 -7.70
N LEU A 109 -7.51 -0.38 -8.92
CA LEU A 109 -8.12 0.16 -10.13
C LEU A 109 -9.04 -0.90 -10.75
N GLN A 110 -10.23 -0.47 -11.12
CA GLN A 110 -11.23 -1.25 -11.86
C GLN A 110 -11.79 -0.35 -12.97
N PRO A 111 -12.42 -0.88 -14.00
CA PRO A 111 -13.04 -0.06 -15.04
C PRO A 111 -13.97 1.01 -14.45
N GLY A 112 -13.64 2.28 -14.66
CA GLY A 112 -14.41 3.43 -14.16
C GLY A 112 -14.32 3.70 -12.65
N LYS A 113 -13.53 2.95 -11.88
CA LYS A 113 -13.45 3.09 -10.42
C LYS A 113 -12.03 2.93 -9.89
N ALA A 114 -11.67 3.78 -8.95
CA ALA A 114 -10.48 3.66 -8.11
C ALA A 114 -10.91 3.56 -6.63
N THR A 115 -10.39 2.56 -5.93
CA THR A 115 -10.63 2.36 -4.50
C THR A 115 -9.28 2.24 -3.81
N TRP A 116 -9.08 2.94 -2.71
CA TRP A 116 -7.82 2.91 -2.00
C TRP A 116 -8.00 2.81 -0.49
N ALA A 117 -6.97 2.30 0.17
CA ALA A 117 -6.80 2.32 1.60
C ALA A 117 -5.35 2.71 1.93
N HIS A 118 -5.14 3.40 3.05
CA HIS A 118 -3.80 3.75 3.51
C HIS A 118 -3.71 3.73 5.04
N CYS A 119 -2.49 3.52 5.52
CA CYS A 119 -2.13 3.61 6.93
C CYS A 119 -0.72 4.18 7.05
N GLY A 120 -0.55 5.22 7.87
CA GLY A 120 0.72 5.91 8.06
C GLY A 120 0.81 7.22 7.27
N ASP A 121 2.02 7.64 6.95
CA ASP A 121 2.36 8.91 6.31
C ASP A 121 2.84 8.77 4.85
N SER A 122 2.83 7.57 4.31
CA SER A 122 2.93 7.37 2.86
C SER A 122 1.66 7.88 2.18
N ARG A 123 1.81 8.62 1.09
CA ARG A 123 0.71 9.41 0.52
C ARG A 123 0.25 8.92 -0.83
N LEU A 124 -1.06 9.05 -1.06
CA LEU A 124 -1.71 8.91 -2.35
C LEU A 124 -2.16 10.28 -2.83
N TYR A 125 -1.80 10.61 -4.07
CA TYR A 125 -2.25 11.81 -4.75
C TYR A 125 -3.07 11.44 -5.98
N ARG A 126 -4.07 12.25 -6.28
CA ARG A 126 -4.81 12.19 -7.54
C ARG A 126 -4.67 13.51 -8.26
N PHE A 127 -4.26 13.44 -9.51
CA PHE A 127 -4.15 14.59 -10.40
C PHE A 127 -5.20 14.49 -11.52
N ARG A 128 -5.64 15.63 -12.00
CA ARG A 128 -6.45 15.76 -13.21
C ARG A 128 -6.00 17.00 -13.95
N ASP A 129 -5.72 16.86 -15.26
CA ASP A 129 -5.25 17.96 -16.11
C ASP A 129 -4.03 18.70 -15.55
N GLY A 130 -3.12 17.95 -14.89
CA GLY A 130 -1.91 18.49 -14.26
C GLY A 130 -2.09 19.04 -12.83
N GLU A 131 -3.33 19.19 -12.36
CA GLU A 131 -3.64 19.76 -11.04
C GLU A 131 -3.91 18.66 -9.99
N PRO A 132 -3.39 18.81 -8.77
CA PRO A 132 -3.68 17.89 -7.67
C PRO A 132 -5.12 18.13 -7.17
N ILE A 133 -5.98 17.14 -7.33
CA ILE A 133 -7.39 17.23 -6.89
C ILE A 133 -7.68 16.45 -5.60
N PHE A 134 -6.74 15.65 -5.13
CA PHE A 134 -6.85 14.88 -3.90
C PHE A 134 -5.47 14.52 -3.36
N ARG A 135 -5.32 14.52 -2.06
CA ARG A 135 -4.20 13.96 -1.30
C ARG A 135 -4.75 13.21 -0.08
N SER A 136 -4.22 12.03 0.23
CA SER A 136 -4.52 11.33 1.49
C SER A 136 -4.00 12.12 2.70
N VAL A 137 -4.69 12.02 3.83
CA VAL A 137 -4.30 12.65 5.10
C VAL A 137 -3.37 11.69 5.85
N ASP A 138 -2.23 12.18 6.30
CA ASP A 138 -1.25 11.39 7.03
C ASP A 138 -1.82 10.94 8.39
N HIS A 139 -1.62 9.69 8.73
CA HIS A 139 -1.86 9.18 10.08
C HIS A 139 -0.60 9.39 10.93
N SER A 140 -0.31 10.65 11.26
CA SER A 140 0.83 11.01 12.10
C SER A 140 0.41 11.93 13.24
N TYR A 141 1.20 11.93 14.32
CA TYR A 141 0.95 12.81 15.47
C TYR A 141 1.04 14.29 15.08
N VAL A 142 1.96 14.63 14.17
CA VAL A 142 2.11 16.01 13.67
C VAL A 142 0.87 16.47 12.92
N GLU A 143 0.32 15.64 12.03
CA GLU A 143 -0.91 15.97 11.30
C GLU A 143 -2.10 16.10 12.25
N HIS A 144 -2.17 15.25 13.29
CA HIS A 144 -3.19 15.37 14.33
C HIS A 144 -3.10 16.70 15.07
N LEU A 145 -1.90 17.14 15.45
CA LEU A 145 -1.69 18.45 16.10
C LEU A 145 -2.08 19.62 15.19
N ILE A 146 -1.76 19.56 13.89
CA ILE A 146 -2.15 20.59 12.93
C ILE A 146 -3.68 20.67 12.81
N ALA A 147 -4.37 19.54 12.78
CA ALA A 147 -5.81 19.49 12.64
C ALA A 147 -6.57 19.91 13.89
N THR A 148 -5.99 19.75 15.07
CA THR A 148 -6.63 20.06 16.37
C THR A 148 -6.20 21.39 16.98
N GLY A 149 -5.16 22.01 16.42
CA GLY A 149 -4.55 23.32 16.65
C GLY A 149 -4.62 24.18 17.48
#